data_2e5e4d748c87be77d78ba9b84ea882f2
#
_entry.id   2e5e4d748c87be77d78ba9b84ea882f2
#
_cell.length_a   1.000
_cell.length_b   1.000
_cell.length_c   1.000
_cell.angle_alpha   90.00
_cell.angle_beta   90.00
_cell.angle_gamma   90.00
#
_symmetry.space_group_name_H-M   'P 1'
#
loop_
_entity.id
_entity.type
_entity.pdbx_description
1 polymer ?
#
loop_
_entity_poly.entity_id
_entity_poly.type
_entity_poly.pdbx_seq_one_letter_code
_entity_poly.pdbx_strand_id
1 'polypeptide(L)'
;MDRYFGLFGVAAILLIAFLMSNNRKAINFRQIGVGLLIQVGLAVFILKVPFGQTLFRHLGDFITKLLNFSDAGARFVFGVLVDQSKMEQIFGKESSFIFYFNIIPTIIFVSALVGVAYHIGLMQLIISFLAKIVYKLMKVSGSEALSNVASTFVGQVEAQIMIKPYLAGMTKSELLASMSGSMACIAGGIMAVYMKMGVPASYLIAASIMAAPGALVISKLVFPETEKSQTGGAVKLEIKKTHANLMDAIMHGAGDGMKVGVNVVAMLIAVIAIVFLIDAGLGKFGRVLCNHTGIAHSLLGIDMTHLSLKTIFGAVFAPIAYLMGVPWKEAHIAGNLMGTKMALNEFVAYLDLVPMIKGQVISPKTITILSFALCGFANFSSIAMQVGGIGELAPERKTDLAKLGLKAMICGTMASYLSATIAGILL
;
A
#
# COMPACT_ATOMS: atom_id res chain seq x y z
N MET A 1 -16.47 -12.95 -20.93
CA MET A 1 -15.29 -12.34 -21.60
C MET A 1 -14.37 -11.59 -20.64
N ASP A 2 -14.89 -11.01 -19.58
CA ASP A 2 -14.08 -10.14 -18.67
C ASP A 2 -12.98 -10.84 -17.86
N ARG A 3 -13.03 -12.14 -17.67
CA ARG A 3 -11.98 -12.91 -16.96
C ARG A 3 -10.64 -12.94 -17.73
N TYR A 4 -10.70 -13.05 -19.06
CA TYR A 4 -9.49 -13.13 -19.88
C TYR A 4 -8.79 -11.78 -20.05
N PHE A 5 -9.51 -10.67 -19.85
CA PHE A 5 -8.92 -9.33 -19.89
C PHE A 5 -7.84 -9.14 -18.81
N GLY A 6 -8.02 -9.68 -17.63
CA GLY A 6 -7.00 -9.65 -16.59
C GLY A 6 -5.67 -10.31 -16.99
N LEU A 7 -5.68 -11.34 -17.85
CA LEU A 7 -4.44 -11.93 -18.37
C LEU A 7 -3.66 -10.94 -19.25
N PHE A 8 -4.38 -10.16 -20.07
CA PHE A 8 -3.74 -9.06 -20.82
C PHE A 8 -3.19 -7.99 -19.88
N GLY A 9 -3.87 -7.72 -18.77
CA GLY A 9 -3.39 -6.81 -17.73
C GLY A 9 -2.08 -7.26 -17.10
N VAL A 10 -1.99 -8.55 -16.72
CA VAL A 10 -0.73 -9.14 -16.22
C VAL A 10 0.37 -9.01 -17.27
N ALA A 11 0.08 -9.40 -18.52
CA ALA A 11 1.06 -9.31 -19.61
C ALA A 11 1.50 -7.87 -19.87
N ALA A 12 0.57 -6.90 -19.85
CA ALA A 12 0.86 -5.48 -20.03
C ALA A 12 1.76 -4.93 -18.90
N ILE A 13 1.45 -5.24 -17.64
CA ILE A 13 2.27 -4.81 -16.49
C ILE A 13 3.70 -5.37 -16.62
N LEU A 14 3.84 -6.67 -16.92
CA LEU A 14 5.15 -7.29 -17.08
C LEU A 14 5.90 -6.74 -18.31
N LEU A 15 5.20 -6.46 -19.41
CA LEU A 15 5.78 -5.84 -20.60
C LEU A 15 6.28 -4.43 -20.31
N ILE A 16 5.50 -3.60 -19.61
CA ILE A 16 5.92 -2.26 -19.20
C ILE A 16 7.16 -2.35 -18.33
N ALA A 17 7.18 -3.25 -17.32
CA ALA A 17 8.36 -3.48 -16.49
C ALA A 17 9.59 -3.91 -17.31
N PHE A 18 9.40 -4.79 -18.28
CA PHE A 18 10.45 -5.25 -19.20
C PHE A 18 10.97 -4.11 -20.10
N LEU A 19 10.07 -3.26 -20.60
CA LEU A 19 10.45 -2.09 -21.42
C LEU A 19 11.22 -1.05 -20.63
N MET A 20 10.90 -0.89 -19.35
CA MET A 20 11.60 0.00 -18.41
C MET A 20 12.95 -0.54 -17.92
N SER A 21 13.30 -1.78 -18.30
CA SER A 21 14.53 -2.43 -17.84
C SER A 21 15.77 -1.68 -18.30
N ASN A 22 16.68 -1.43 -17.35
CA ASN A 22 18.00 -0.86 -17.65
C ASN A 22 18.96 -1.85 -18.31
N ASN A 23 18.76 -3.16 -18.15
CA ASN A 23 19.57 -4.20 -18.78
C ASN A 23 18.75 -5.48 -19.03
N ARG A 24 18.05 -5.53 -20.18
CA ARG A 24 17.17 -6.66 -20.54
C ARG A 24 17.89 -8.00 -20.65
N LYS A 25 19.18 -8.00 -20.99
CA LYS A 25 19.98 -9.23 -21.14
C LYS A 25 20.34 -9.87 -19.79
N ALA A 26 20.37 -9.10 -18.74
CA ALA A 26 20.69 -9.57 -17.40
C ALA A 26 19.46 -10.08 -16.63
N ILE A 27 18.26 -10.03 -17.20
CA ILE A 27 17.03 -10.48 -16.54
C ILE A 27 17.09 -11.98 -16.28
N ASN A 28 16.93 -12.37 -15.01
CA ASN A 28 16.81 -13.76 -14.62
C ASN A 28 15.35 -14.22 -14.69
N PHE A 29 14.92 -14.73 -15.84
CA PHE A 29 13.55 -15.19 -16.06
C PHE A 29 13.11 -16.31 -15.12
N ARG A 30 14.03 -17.13 -14.59
CA ARG A 30 13.71 -18.13 -13.57
C ARG A 30 13.26 -17.46 -12.28
N GLN A 31 13.95 -16.42 -11.86
CA GLN A 31 13.62 -15.66 -10.66
C GLN A 31 12.25 -14.98 -10.79
N ILE A 32 11.98 -14.38 -11.95
CA ILE A 32 10.69 -13.77 -12.28
C ILE A 32 9.58 -14.81 -12.28
N GLY A 33 9.76 -15.94 -12.94
CA GLY A 33 8.79 -17.03 -13.02
C GLY A 33 8.46 -17.62 -11.64
N VAL A 34 9.48 -17.85 -10.80
CA VAL A 34 9.26 -18.33 -9.42
C VAL A 34 8.48 -17.30 -8.59
N GLY A 35 8.82 -16.01 -8.69
CA GLY A 35 8.11 -14.96 -7.97
C GLY A 35 6.64 -14.85 -8.40
N LEU A 36 6.35 -14.94 -9.70
CA LEU A 36 4.98 -14.99 -10.23
C LEU A 36 4.24 -16.25 -9.75
N LEU A 37 4.88 -17.41 -9.75
CA LEU A 37 4.27 -18.64 -9.24
C LEU A 37 3.93 -18.55 -7.76
N ILE A 38 4.80 -17.94 -6.94
CA ILE A 38 4.51 -17.68 -5.53
C ILE A 38 3.29 -16.75 -5.42
N GLN A 39 3.26 -15.67 -6.18
CA GLN A 39 2.18 -14.68 -6.14
C GLN A 39 0.84 -15.28 -6.57
N VAL A 40 0.81 -16.03 -7.69
CA VAL A 40 -0.39 -16.75 -8.16
C VAL A 40 -0.79 -17.83 -7.17
N GLY A 41 0.16 -18.61 -6.66
CA GLY A 41 -0.09 -19.66 -5.67
C GLY A 41 -0.72 -19.10 -4.38
N LEU A 42 -0.20 -17.98 -3.87
CA LEU A 42 -0.79 -17.26 -2.74
C LEU A 42 -2.21 -16.77 -3.06
N ALA A 43 -2.41 -16.18 -4.24
CA ALA A 43 -3.74 -15.71 -4.65
C ALA A 43 -4.75 -16.85 -4.75
N VAL A 44 -4.37 -17.97 -5.38
CA VAL A 44 -5.23 -19.17 -5.46
C VAL A 44 -5.51 -19.73 -4.07
N PHE A 45 -4.49 -19.85 -3.23
CA PHE A 45 -4.65 -20.36 -1.86
C PHE A 45 -5.63 -19.50 -1.05
N ILE A 46 -5.47 -18.16 -1.11
CA ILE A 46 -6.28 -17.23 -0.31
C ILE A 46 -7.70 -17.09 -0.88
N LEU A 47 -7.85 -17.01 -2.22
CA LEU A 47 -9.13 -16.64 -2.84
C LEU A 47 -9.95 -17.84 -3.33
N LYS A 48 -9.34 -19.03 -3.56
CA LYS A 48 -10.03 -20.18 -4.16
C LYS A 48 -10.02 -21.44 -3.28
N VAL A 49 -8.93 -21.68 -2.53
CA VAL A 49 -8.85 -22.89 -1.70
C VAL A 49 -9.70 -22.68 -0.44
N PRO A 50 -10.69 -23.56 -0.13
CA PRO A 50 -11.60 -23.39 1.01
C PRO A 50 -10.87 -23.23 2.35
N PHE A 51 -9.80 -23.99 2.57
CA PHE A 51 -8.97 -23.86 3.77
C PHE A 51 -8.30 -22.47 3.86
N GLY A 52 -7.73 -21.99 2.77
CA GLY A 52 -7.13 -20.66 2.72
C GLY A 52 -8.15 -19.54 2.96
N GLN A 53 -9.30 -19.61 2.28
CA GLN A 53 -10.40 -18.66 2.50
C GLN A 53 -10.85 -18.62 3.98
N THR A 54 -11.03 -19.81 4.59
CA THR A 54 -11.43 -19.93 5.98
C THR A 54 -10.36 -19.38 6.92
N LEU A 55 -9.08 -19.71 6.67
CA LEU A 55 -7.95 -19.22 7.45
C LEU A 55 -7.86 -17.68 7.41
N PHE A 56 -7.91 -17.09 6.22
CA PHE A 56 -7.79 -15.63 6.06
C PHE A 56 -9.03 -14.89 6.56
N ARG A 57 -10.21 -15.48 6.46
CA ARG A 57 -11.42 -14.95 7.09
C ARG A 57 -11.29 -14.94 8.61
N HIS A 58 -10.93 -16.07 9.23
CA HIS A 58 -10.73 -16.13 10.68
C HIS A 58 -9.63 -15.19 11.16
N LEU A 59 -8.54 -15.07 10.41
CA LEU A 59 -7.47 -14.11 10.71
C LEU A 59 -7.99 -12.66 10.65
N GLY A 60 -8.77 -12.34 9.61
CA GLY A 60 -9.41 -11.02 9.48
C GLY A 60 -10.40 -10.73 10.61
N ASP A 61 -11.25 -11.71 10.96
CA ASP A 61 -12.20 -11.61 12.07
C ASP A 61 -11.48 -11.44 13.41
N PHE A 62 -10.40 -12.20 13.63
CA PHE A 62 -9.57 -12.07 14.83
C PHE A 62 -8.96 -10.66 14.95
N ILE A 63 -8.34 -10.16 13.86
CA ILE A 63 -7.77 -8.82 13.85
C ILE A 63 -8.87 -7.77 14.08
N THR A 64 -10.02 -7.89 13.41
CA THR A 64 -11.15 -6.97 13.60
C THR A 64 -11.65 -6.97 15.06
N LYS A 65 -11.79 -8.15 15.67
CA LYS A 65 -12.14 -8.25 17.10
C LYS A 65 -11.07 -7.60 17.98
N LEU A 66 -9.80 -7.82 17.68
CA LEU A 66 -8.69 -7.20 18.41
C LEU A 66 -8.76 -5.67 18.31
N LEU A 67 -9.02 -5.13 17.12
CA LEU A 67 -9.15 -3.69 16.91
C LEU A 67 -10.29 -3.06 17.71
N ASN A 68 -11.39 -3.80 17.90
CA ASN A 68 -12.53 -3.30 18.67
C ASN A 68 -12.20 -3.07 20.15
N PHE A 69 -11.14 -3.67 20.70
CA PHE A 69 -10.69 -3.35 22.06
C PHE A 69 -10.21 -1.90 22.19
N SER A 70 -9.74 -1.28 21.10
CA SER A 70 -9.40 0.15 21.13
C SER A 70 -10.58 1.06 21.48
N ASP A 71 -11.82 0.59 21.22
CA ASP A 71 -13.03 1.38 21.48
C ASP A 71 -13.28 1.58 22.99
N ALA A 72 -12.85 0.64 23.82
CA ALA A 72 -12.94 0.79 25.28
C ALA A 72 -12.07 1.96 25.76
N GLY A 73 -10.82 2.04 25.31
CA GLY A 73 -9.92 3.17 25.60
C GLY A 73 -10.42 4.48 25.01
N ALA A 74 -10.91 4.44 23.76
CA ALA A 74 -11.47 5.60 23.09
C ALA A 74 -12.70 6.18 23.84
N ARG A 75 -13.61 5.32 24.29
CA ARG A 75 -14.80 5.71 25.06
C ARG A 75 -14.41 6.30 26.43
N PHE A 76 -13.40 5.74 27.08
CA PHE A 76 -12.90 6.28 28.35
C PHE A 76 -12.33 7.69 28.21
N VAL A 77 -11.58 7.95 27.14
CA VAL A 77 -10.89 9.24 26.91
C VAL A 77 -11.83 10.28 26.28
N PHE A 78 -12.63 9.90 25.29
CA PHE A 78 -13.41 10.82 24.45
C PHE A 78 -14.93 10.77 24.69
N GLY A 79 -15.41 9.83 25.51
CA GLY A 79 -16.81 9.75 25.91
C GLY A 79 -17.76 9.57 24.71
N VAL A 80 -18.75 10.46 24.64
CA VAL A 80 -19.79 10.44 23.60
C VAL A 80 -19.28 10.68 22.18
N LEU A 81 -18.12 11.33 22.02
CA LEU A 81 -17.57 11.70 20.71
C LEU A 81 -17.18 10.49 19.85
N VAL A 82 -17.06 9.29 20.46
CA VAL A 82 -16.81 8.02 19.75
C VAL A 82 -18.04 7.10 19.73
N ASP A 83 -19.14 7.51 20.28
CA ASP A 83 -20.40 6.76 20.24
C ASP A 83 -21.17 7.12 18.98
N GLN A 84 -20.97 6.32 17.91
CA GLN A 84 -21.57 6.56 16.61
C GLN A 84 -23.09 6.76 16.68
N SER A 85 -23.81 5.96 17.49
CA SER A 85 -25.26 6.02 17.57
C SER A 85 -25.75 7.33 18.20
N LYS A 86 -25.07 7.82 19.24
CA LYS A 86 -25.39 9.11 19.86
C LYS A 86 -25.00 10.29 18.97
N MET A 87 -23.85 10.18 18.31
CA MET A 87 -23.40 11.22 17.37
C MET A 87 -24.35 11.33 16.16
N GLU A 88 -24.88 10.22 15.64
CA GLU A 88 -25.88 10.22 14.57
C GLU A 88 -27.20 10.88 15.01
N GLN A 89 -27.61 10.68 16.26
CA GLN A 89 -28.80 11.35 16.81
C GLN A 89 -28.63 12.86 16.94
N ILE A 90 -27.42 13.33 17.29
CA ILE A 90 -27.14 14.75 17.54
C ILE A 90 -26.81 15.50 16.23
N PHE A 91 -25.96 14.93 15.36
CA PHE A 91 -25.40 15.63 14.20
C PHE A 91 -25.85 15.06 12.85
N GLY A 92 -26.68 14.00 12.84
CA GLY A 92 -27.09 13.29 11.61
C GLY A 92 -26.00 12.32 11.10
N LYS A 93 -26.41 11.45 10.18
CA LYS A 93 -25.53 10.38 9.66
C LYS A 93 -24.27 10.89 8.94
N GLU A 94 -24.37 12.01 8.25
CA GLU A 94 -23.25 12.56 7.45
C GLU A 94 -22.14 13.19 8.31
N SER A 95 -22.51 13.75 9.47
CA SER A 95 -21.59 14.49 10.35
C SER A 95 -21.20 13.74 11.62
N SER A 96 -21.67 12.50 11.78
CA SER A 96 -21.48 11.72 13.01
C SER A 96 -20.08 11.11 13.15
N PHE A 97 -19.36 10.89 12.04
CA PHE A 97 -18.04 10.29 12.06
C PHE A 97 -16.95 11.36 12.10
N ILE A 98 -16.33 11.54 13.28
CA ILE A 98 -15.18 12.44 13.44
C ILE A 98 -13.90 11.59 13.37
N PHE A 99 -13.12 11.77 12.31
CA PHE A 99 -11.92 11.01 12.03
C PHE A 99 -10.96 10.91 13.23
N TYR A 100 -10.65 12.04 13.84
CA TYR A 100 -9.70 12.13 14.93
C TYR A 100 -10.06 11.18 16.09
N PHE A 101 -11.29 11.23 16.56
CA PHE A 101 -11.73 10.47 17.72
C PHE A 101 -11.95 8.99 17.43
N ASN A 102 -12.32 8.64 16.18
CA ASN A 102 -12.61 7.26 15.82
C ASN A 102 -11.38 6.48 15.38
N ILE A 103 -10.38 7.14 14.78
CA ILE A 103 -9.26 6.47 14.13
C ILE A 103 -7.98 6.49 14.98
N ILE A 104 -7.64 7.63 15.59
CA ILE A 104 -6.38 7.76 16.36
C ILE A 104 -6.27 6.74 17.50
N PRO A 105 -7.29 6.44 18.30
CA PRO A 105 -7.19 5.42 19.33
C PRO A 105 -6.81 4.04 18.78
N THR A 106 -7.31 3.70 17.59
CA THR A 106 -6.96 2.46 16.94
C THR A 106 -5.48 2.43 16.52
N ILE A 107 -4.97 3.54 15.98
CA ILE A 107 -3.54 3.65 15.63
C ILE A 107 -2.66 3.50 16.88
N ILE A 108 -3.01 4.18 17.96
CA ILE A 108 -2.28 4.11 19.25
C ILE A 108 -2.27 2.66 19.77
N PHE A 109 -3.43 2.03 19.82
CA PHE A 109 -3.58 0.68 20.34
C PHE A 109 -2.79 -0.35 19.50
N VAL A 110 -2.91 -0.30 18.17
CA VAL A 110 -2.18 -1.21 17.27
C VAL A 110 -0.69 -0.99 17.37
N SER A 111 -0.22 0.26 17.44
CA SER A 111 1.20 0.56 17.60
C SER A 111 1.75 0.04 18.93
N ALA A 112 0.96 0.14 20.00
CA ALA A 112 1.32 -0.48 21.30
C ALA A 112 1.43 -2.02 21.18
N LEU A 113 0.48 -2.68 20.50
CA LEU A 113 0.53 -4.12 20.27
C LEU A 113 1.73 -4.54 19.42
N VAL A 114 2.05 -3.78 18.38
CA VAL A 114 3.24 -3.98 17.55
C VAL A 114 4.51 -3.83 18.40
N GLY A 115 4.58 -2.82 19.28
CA GLY A 115 5.68 -2.64 20.24
C GLY A 115 5.87 -3.86 21.14
N VAL A 116 4.77 -4.39 21.69
CA VAL A 116 4.79 -5.63 22.46
C VAL A 116 5.29 -6.80 21.63
N ALA A 117 4.78 -7.00 20.42
CA ALA A 117 5.18 -8.09 19.54
C ALA A 117 6.66 -8.03 19.16
N TYR A 118 7.21 -6.82 19.02
CA TYR A 118 8.66 -6.61 18.87
C TYR A 118 9.44 -6.95 20.13
N HIS A 119 8.96 -6.52 21.29
CA HIS A 119 9.65 -6.74 22.58
C HIS A 119 9.78 -8.24 22.91
N ILE A 120 8.72 -9.02 22.65
CA ILE A 120 8.73 -10.48 22.87
C ILE A 120 9.43 -11.28 21.75
N GLY A 121 9.86 -10.62 20.67
CA GLY A 121 10.57 -11.26 19.56
C GLY A 121 9.67 -11.94 18.52
N LEU A 122 8.33 -11.85 18.66
CA LEU A 122 7.38 -12.50 17.77
C LEU A 122 7.47 -11.97 16.33
N MET A 123 7.57 -10.64 16.16
CA MET A 123 7.69 -10.04 14.83
C MET A 123 8.96 -10.48 14.12
N GLN A 124 10.10 -10.50 14.85
CA GLN A 124 11.38 -10.92 14.28
C GLN A 124 11.35 -12.38 13.85
N LEU A 125 10.69 -13.25 14.64
CA LEU A 125 10.51 -14.67 14.30
C LEU A 125 9.72 -14.84 13.00
N ILE A 126 8.56 -14.19 12.89
CA ILE A 126 7.69 -14.26 11.71
C ILE A 126 8.42 -13.73 10.47
N ILE A 127 9.01 -12.53 10.57
CA ILE A 127 9.71 -11.88 9.46
C ILE A 127 10.90 -12.73 9.00
N SER A 128 11.73 -13.23 9.92
CA SER A 128 12.89 -14.07 9.59
C SER A 128 12.49 -15.38 8.92
N PHE A 129 11.40 -16.01 9.41
CA PHE A 129 10.89 -17.24 8.83
C PHE A 129 10.42 -17.03 7.38
N LEU A 130 9.57 -16.03 7.15
CA LEU A 130 9.06 -15.72 5.82
C LEU A 130 10.16 -15.23 4.87
N ALA A 131 11.07 -14.38 5.34
CA ALA A 131 12.21 -13.92 4.56
C ALA A 131 13.10 -15.08 4.10
N LYS A 132 13.32 -16.09 4.95
CA LYS A 132 14.08 -17.30 4.61
C LYS A 132 13.40 -18.11 3.49
N ILE A 133 12.05 -18.15 3.48
CA ILE A 133 11.29 -18.80 2.40
C ILE A 133 11.48 -18.06 1.09
N VAL A 134 11.27 -16.73 1.08
CA VAL A 134 11.43 -15.87 -0.10
C VAL A 134 12.86 -15.96 -0.65
N TYR A 135 13.87 -15.82 0.22
CA TYR A 135 15.28 -15.96 -0.12
C TYR A 135 15.59 -17.29 -0.82
N LYS A 136 15.14 -18.42 -0.23
CA LYS A 136 15.41 -19.75 -0.79
C LYS A 136 14.70 -19.99 -2.11
N LEU A 137 13.43 -19.60 -2.24
CA LEU A 137 12.62 -19.85 -3.42
C LEU A 137 13.00 -18.94 -4.58
N MET A 138 13.10 -17.64 -4.34
CA MET A 138 13.37 -16.64 -5.38
C MET A 138 14.86 -16.46 -5.66
N LYS A 139 15.76 -16.97 -4.79
CA LYS A 139 17.22 -16.77 -4.89
C LYS A 139 17.61 -15.29 -5.02
N VAL A 140 16.92 -14.43 -4.30
CA VAL A 140 17.26 -13.02 -4.10
C VAL A 140 18.29 -12.89 -2.97
N SER A 141 18.82 -11.69 -2.72
CA SER A 141 19.72 -11.52 -1.55
C SER A 141 18.95 -11.58 -0.22
N GLY A 142 19.67 -11.84 0.85
CA GLY A 142 19.06 -11.90 2.19
C GLY A 142 18.50 -10.56 2.64
N SER A 143 19.15 -9.44 2.30
CA SER A 143 18.68 -8.08 2.60
C SER A 143 17.40 -7.73 1.86
N GLU A 144 17.29 -8.10 0.56
CA GLU A 144 16.08 -7.90 -0.23
C GLU A 144 14.91 -8.70 0.32
N ALA A 145 15.12 -9.99 0.59
CA ALA A 145 14.08 -10.85 1.14
C ALA A 145 13.60 -10.32 2.50
N LEU A 146 14.54 -9.90 3.37
CA LEU A 146 14.22 -9.41 4.70
C LEU A 146 13.45 -8.09 4.66
N SER A 147 13.92 -7.10 3.88
CA SER A 147 13.25 -5.80 3.79
C SER A 147 11.86 -5.89 3.15
N ASN A 148 11.71 -6.67 2.06
CA ASN A 148 10.42 -6.84 1.39
C ASN A 148 9.39 -7.54 2.30
N VAL A 149 9.79 -8.58 3.00
CA VAL A 149 8.91 -9.28 3.95
C VAL A 149 8.61 -8.40 5.15
N ALA A 150 9.60 -7.71 5.71
CA ALA A 150 9.38 -6.79 6.83
C ALA A 150 8.37 -5.71 6.49
N SER A 151 8.44 -5.14 5.28
CA SER A 151 7.53 -4.10 4.79
C SER A 151 6.06 -4.53 4.75
N THR A 152 5.78 -5.84 4.76
CA THR A 152 4.40 -6.37 4.83
C THR A 152 3.75 -6.14 6.21
N PHE A 153 4.56 -5.96 7.24
CA PHE A 153 4.10 -5.86 8.63
C PHE A 153 4.35 -4.49 9.24
N VAL A 154 5.46 -3.85 8.84
CA VAL A 154 5.90 -2.57 9.42
C VAL A 154 5.98 -1.48 8.35
N GLY A 155 6.18 -0.25 8.80
CA GLY A 155 6.24 0.90 7.90
C GLY A 155 7.44 0.86 6.95
N GLN A 156 7.37 1.71 5.94
CA GLN A 156 8.35 1.72 4.84
C GLN A 156 9.77 2.12 5.26
N VAL A 157 9.95 2.87 6.35
CA VAL A 157 11.26 3.23 6.89
C VAL A 157 11.69 2.21 7.96
N GLU A 158 10.77 1.74 8.77
CA GLU A 158 11.02 0.76 9.84
C GLU A 158 11.55 -0.56 9.28
N ALA A 159 11.05 -1.00 8.13
CA ALA A 159 11.57 -2.17 7.43
C ALA A 159 13.05 -2.00 7.04
N GLN A 160 13.47 -0.78 6.71
CA GLN A 160 14.86 -0.48 6.36
C GLN A 160 15.80 -0.44 7.58
N ILE A 161 15.27 -0.08 8.76
CA ILE A 161 16.04 -0.15 10.01
C ILE A 161 16.50 -1.58 10.27
N MET A 162 15.70 -2.58 9.92
CA MET A 162 16.05 -4.00 10.10
C MET A 162 17.24 -4.46 9.24
N ILE A 163 17.46 -3.78 8.12
CA ILE A 163 18.58 -4.09 7.21
C ILE A 163 19.67 -3.02 7.25
N LYS A 164 19.62 -2.09 8.22
CA LYS A 164 20.57 -0.98 8.36
C LYS A 164 22.05 -1.40 8.21
N PRO A 165 22.53 -2.50 8.84
CA PRO A 165 23.93 -2.91 8.71
C PRO A 165 24.36 -3.27 7.28
N TYR A 166 23.40 -3.52 6.40
CA TYR A 166 23.64 -3.98 5.04
C TYR A 166 23.44 -2.88 3.99
N LEU A 167 22.74 -1.77 4.32
CA LEU A 167 22.35 -0.71 3.39
C LEU A 167 23.54 -0.13 2.61
N ALA A 168 24.68 0.10 3.28
CA ALA A 168 25.88 0.65 2.65
C ALA A 168 26.44 -0.24 1.54
N GLY A 169 26.43 -1.57 1.77
CA GLY A 169 26.95 -2.58 0.85
C GLY A 169 25.94 -3.12 -0.18
N MET A 170 24.68 -2.66 -0.16
CA MET A 170 23.67 -3.11 -1.12
C MET A 170 23.96 -2.59 -2.53
N THR A 171 23.72 -3.42 -3.54
CA THR A 171 23.73 -3.01 -4.94
C THR A 171 22.57 -2.06 -5.25
N LYS A 172 22.61 -1.36 -6.38
CA LYS A 172 21.49 -0.51 -6.80
C LYS A 172 20.22 -1.33 -7.08
N SER A 173 20.37 -2.56 -7.57
CA SER A 173 19.27 -3.50 -7.77
C SER A 173 18.62 -3.88 -6.43
N GLU A 174 19.41 -4.17 -5.42
CA GLU A 174 18.93 -4.47 -4.07
C GLU A 174 18.23 -3.29 -3.41
N LEU A 175 18.80 -2.08 -3.53
CA LEU A 175 18.17 -0.86 -3.03
C LEU A 175 16.82 -0.61 -3.71
N LEU A 176 16.74 -0.73 -5.04
CA LEU A 176 15.48 -0.56 -5.76
C LEU A 176 14.45 -1.60 -5.31
N ALA A 177 14.85 -2.87 -5.17
CA ALA A 177 13.95 -3.93 -4.71
C ALA A 177 13.42 -3.66 -3.30
N SER A 178 14.28 -3.22 -2.39
CA SER A 178 13.93 -2.86 -1.02
C SER A 178 12.96 -1.67 -0.97
N MET A 179 13.27 -0.58 -1.69
CA MET A 179 12.40 0.60 -1.79
C MET A 179 11.04 0.25 -2.43
N SER A 180 11.04 -0.55 -3.51
CA SER A 180 9.83 -0.96 -4.21
C SER A 180 8.93 -1.82 -3.32
N GLY A 181 9.50 -2.73 -2.55
CA GLY A 181 8.76 -3.56 -1.60
C GLY A 181 8.10 -2.74 -0.49
N SER A 182 8.85 -1.79 0.05
CA SER A 182 8.32 -0.88 1.08
C SER A 182 7.19 0.02 0.54
N MET A 183 7.24 0.39 -0.74
CA MET A 183 6.17 1.16 -1.39
C MET A 183 4.99 0.29 -1.82
N ALA A 184 5.20 -1.00 -2.09
CA ALA A 184 4.13 -1.93 -2.49
C ALA A 184 3.25 -2.37 -1.30
N CYS A 185 3.73 -2.26 -0.08
CA CYS A 185 3.05 -2.70 1.14
C CYS A 185 2.50 -1.51 1.95
N ILE A 186 1.65 -1.80 2.94
CA ILE A 186 1.18 -0.84 3.95
C ILE A 186 1.56 -1.33 5.34
N ALA A 187 1.87 -0.38 6.23
CA ALA A 187 2.16 -0.71 7.63
C ALA A 187 0.93 -1.30 8.32
N GLY A 188 1.14 -2.31 9.18
CA GLY A 188 0.07 -2.99 9.89
C GLY A 188 -0.84 -2.06 10.71
N GLY A 189 -0.27 -0.99 11.29
CA GLY A 189 -1.04 0.02 12.02
C GLY A 189 -2.03 0.78 11.14
N ILE A 190 -1.62 1.16 9.93
CA ILE A 190 -2.48 1.86 8.96
C ILE A 190 -3.46 0.89 8.30
N MET A 191 -3.03 -0.35 8.01
CA MET A 191 -3.92 -1.41 7.52
C MET A 191 -5.10 -1.64 8.47
N ALA A 192 -4.84 -1.64 9.78
CA ALA A 192 -5.88 -1.74 10.80
C ALA A 192 -6.92 -0.62 10.73
N VAL A 193 -6.49 0.59 10.40
CA VAL A 193 -7.38 1.74 10.17
C VAL A 193 -8.34 1.45 8.99
N TYR A 194 -7.82 0.99 7.86
CA TYR A 194 -8.66 0.68 6.69
C TYR A 194 -9.65 -0.45 6.99
N MET A 195 -9.24 -1.47 7.76
CA MET A 195 -10.14 -2.52 8.24
C MET A 195 -11.28 -1.94 9.09
N LYS A 196 -10.95 -1.03 10.03
CA LYS A 196 -11.94 -0.38 10.89
C LYS A 196 -12.89 0.53 10.10
N MET A 197 -12.43 1.16 9.04
CA MET A 197 -13.26 1.97 8.14
C MET A 197 -14.26 1.13 7.32
N GLY A 198 -13.99 -0.17 7.14
CA GLY A 198 -14.88 -1.11 6.45
C GLY A 198 -14.30 -1.74 5.19
N VAL A 199 -12.99 -1.59 4.93
CA VAL A 199 -12.33 -2.35 3.86
C VAL A 199 -12.17 -3.81 4.33
N PRO A 200 -12.50 -4.82 3.49
CA PRO A 200 -12.43 -6.21 3.91
C PRO A 200 -11.02 -6.62 4.35
N ALA A 201 -10.90 -7.05 5.61
CA ALA A 201 -9.62 -7.39 6.25
C ALA A 201 -8.85 -8.49 5.49
N SER A 202 -9.55 -9.53 5.02
CA SER A 202 -8.94 -10.61 4.24
C SER A 202 -8.26 -10.13 2.96
N TYR A 203 -8.83 -9.13 2.29
CA TYR A 203 -8.25 -8.56 1.06
C TYR A 203 -6.99 -7.73 1.36
N LEU A 204 -7.00 -6.93 2.43
CA LEU A 204 -5.84 -6.13 2.83
C LEU A 204 -4.66 -7.01 3.25
N ILE A 205 -4.92 -8.05 4.04
CA ILE A 205 -3.90 -9.01 4.47
C ILE A 205 -3.32 -9.74 3.24
N ALA A 206 -4.21 -10.23 2.36
CA ALA A 206 -3.79 -10.90 1.12
C ALA A 206 -2.96 -9.98 0.22
N ALA A 207 -3.39 -8.74 0.02
CA ALA A 207 -2.69 -7.75 -0.78
C ALA A 207 -1.27 -7.49 -0.24
N SER A 208 -1.12 -7.30 1.08
CA SER A 208 0.18 -7.07 1.71
C SER A 208 1.12 -8.28 1.57
N ILE A 209 0.62 -9.50 1.77
CA ILE A 209 1.45 -10.72 1.62
C ILE A 209 1.87 -10.94 0.16
N MET A 210 0.98 -10.69 -0.79
CA MET A 210 1.26 -10.82 -2.22
C MET A 210 2.18 -9.72 -2.76
N ALA A 211 2.22 -8.57 -2.09
CA ALA A 211 3.02 -7.42 -2.53
C ALA A 211 4.53 -7.70 -2.49
N ALA A 212 5.03 -8.42 -1.47
CA ALA A 212 6.46 -8.71 -1.33
C ALA A 212 7.05 -9.48 -2.53
N PRO A 213 6.53 -10.66 -2.93
CA PRO A 213 7.02 -11.33 -4.12
C PRO A 213 6.75 -10.53 -5.41
N GLY A 214 5.62 -9.80 -5.49
CA GLY A 214 5.32 -8.93 -6.62
C GLY A 214 6.33 -7.80 -6.81
N ALA A 215 6.73 -7.15 -5.73
CA ALA A 215 7.73 -6.09 -5.76
C ALA A 215 9.11 -6.61 -6.21
N LEU A 216 9.50 -7.80 -5.75
CA LEU A 216 10.72 -8.47 -6.20
C LEU A 216 10.67 -8.81 -7.69
N VAL A 217 9.54 -9.32 -8.20
CA VAL A 217 9.34 -9.60 -9.63
C VAL A 217 9.51 -8.33 -10.45
N ILE A 218 8.79 -7.28 -10.13
CA ILE A 218 8.80 -6.03 -10.91
C ILE A 218 10.15 -5.33 -10.80
N SER A 219 10.73 -5.20 -9.60
CA SER A 219 12.02 -4.53 -9.43
C SER A 219 13.16 -5.27 -10.15
N LYS A 220 13.17 -6.61 -10.16
CA LYS A 220 14.18 -7.41 -10.88
C LYS A 220 13.98 -7.43 -12.39
N LEU A 221 12.77 -7.15 -12.90
CA LEU A 221 12.55 -6.86 -14.32
C LEU A 221 13.10 -5.48 -14.69
N VAL A 222 12.79 -4.46 -13.88
CA VAL A 222 13.17 -3.06 -14.17
C VAL A 222 14.67 -2.82 -13.92
N PHE A 223 15.23 -3.44 -12.90
CA PHE A 223 16.65 -3.29 -12.55
C PHE A 223 17.24 -4.64 -12.14
N PRO A 224 17.58 -5.50 -13.12
CA PRO A 224 18.21 -6.79 -12.89
C PRO A 224 19.52 -6.66 -12.13
N GLU A 225 19.88 -7.70 -11.37
CA GLU A 225 21.14 -7.74 -10.67
C GLU A 225 22.30 -7.96 -11.66
N THR A 226 23.24 -7.05 -11.66
CA THR A 226 24.45 -7.10 -12.50
C THR A 226 25.74 -7.02 -11.70
N GLU A 227 25.60 -6.76 -10.40
CA GLU A 227 26.74 -6.63 -9.48
C GLU A 227 26.78 -7.84 -8.53
N LYS A 228 27.92 -8.06 -7.90
CA LYS A 228 28.06 -9.13 -6.91
C LYS A 228 27.54 -8.61 -5.57
N SER A 229 26.38 -9.12 -5.15
CA SER A 229 25.79 -8.78 -3.87
C SER A 229 26.70 -9.18 -2.70
N GLN A 230 26.93 -8.25 -1.78
CA GLN A 230 27.64 -8.52 -0.50
C GLN A 230 26.69 -9.22 0.48
N THR A 231 25.38 -9.16 0.28
CA THR A 231 24.33 -9.76 1.10
C THR A 231 23.71 -10.99 0.44
N GLY A 232 24.42 -11.62 -0.50
CA GLY A 232 23.98 -12.82 -1.25
C GLY A 232 23.76 -14.07 -0.41
N GLY A 233 24.11 -14.04 0.89
CA GLY A 233 23.84 -15.08 1.89
C GLY A 233 22.60 -14.80 2.73
N ALA A 234 22.29 -15.71 3.66
CA ALA A 234 21.25 -15.48 4.65
C ALA A 234 21.67 -14.36 5.61
N VAL A 235 20.89 -13.28 5.63
CA VAL A 235 21.08 -12.16 6.56
C VAL A 235 20.51 -12.54 7.92
N LYS A 236 21.26 -12.32 8.98
CA LYS A 236 20.78 -12.49 10.36
C LYS A 236 20.11 -11.21 10.82
N LEU A 237 18.90 -11.32 11.30
CA LEU A 237 18.20 -10.24 11.98
C LEU A 237 18.79 -10.13 13.40
N GLU A 238 19.47 -9.01 13.70
CA GLU A 238 19.90 -8.74 15.05
C GLU A 238 18.69 -8.36 15.91
N ILE A 239 18.32 -9.24 16.84
CA ILE A 239 17.27 -8.99 17.82
C ILE A 239 17.85 -8.14 18.94
N LYS A 240 17.89 -6.83 18.78
CA LYS A 240 18.18 -5.92 19.89
C LYS A 240 16.89 -5.67 20.65
N LYS A 241 16.88 -6.04 21.95
CA LYS A 241 15.82 -5.59 22.85
C LYS A 241 15.94 -4.07 22.98
N THR A 242 14.99 -3.35 22.45
CA THR A 242 14.98 -1.87 22.46
C THR A 242 14.30 -1.30 23.71
N HIS A 243 13.56 -2.13 24.44
CA HIS A 243 12.76 -1.73 25.60
C HIS A 243 13.18 -2.48 26.85
N ALA A 244 13.18 -1.80 27.99
CA ALA A 244 13.60 -2.35 29.28
C ALA A 244 12.64 -3.46 29.76
N ASN A 245 11.35 -3.30 29.56
CA ASN A 245 10.30 -4.24 29.95
C ASN A 245 9.05 -4.09 29.09
N LEU A 246 8.04 -4.92 29.33
CA LEU A 246 6.79 -4.93 28.57
C LEU A 246 6.03 -3.61 28.65
N MET A 247 6.00 -2.98 29.84
CA MET A 247 5.31 -1.69 30.01
C MET A 247 6.00 -0.58 29.23
N ASP A 248 7.32 -0.58 29.23
CA ASP A 248 8.13 0.33 28.42
C ASP A 248 7.82 0.17 26.91
N ALA A 249 7.72 -1.07 26.44
CA ALA A 249 7.33 -1.35 25.05
C ALA A 249 5.91 -0.85 24.71
N ILE A 250 4.96 -1.02 25.63
CA ILE A 250 3.58 -0.51 25.44
C ILE A 250 3.60 1.03 25.37
N MET A 251 4.28 1.68 26.29
CA MET A 251 4.31 3.16 26.39
C MET A 251 4.99 3.77 25.15
N HIS A 252 6.13 3.23 24.74
CA HIS A 252 6.80 3.69 23.52
C HIS A 252 5.94 3.44 22.28
N GLY A 253 5.37 2.24 22.12
CA GLY A 253 4.47 1.93 21.01
C GLY A 253 3.25 2.85 20.97
N ALA A 254 2.63 3.13 22.12
CA ALA A 254 1.51 4.07 22.20
C ALA A 254 1.93 5.50 21.82
N GLY A 255 3.10 5.95 22.28
CA GLY A 255 3.66 7.26 21.93
C GLY A 255 3.95 7.40 20.43
N ASP A 256 4.50 6.36 19.82
CA ASP A 256 4.74 6.34 18.38
C ASP A 256 3.43 6.31 17.59
N GLY A 257 2.43 5.53 18.05
CA GLY A 257 1.09 5.53 17.50
C GLY A 257 0.42 6.91 17.54
N MET A 258 0.59 7.66 18.63
CA MET A 258 0.09 9.02 18.72
C MET A 258 0.77 9.96 17.72
N LYS A 259 2.10 9.90 17.59
CA LYS A 259 2.84 10.69 16.59
C LYS A 259 2.35 10.38 15.16
N VAL A 260 2.19 9.10 14.83
CA VAL A 260 1.65 8.66 13.53
C VAL A 260 0.24 9.24 13.33
N GLY A 261 -0.64 9.12 14.33
CA GLY A 261 -2.03 9.61 14.25
C GLY A 261 -2.10 11.11 14.00
N VAL A 262 -1.33 11.92 14.76
CA VAL A 262 -1.28 13.38 14.58
C VAL A 262 -0.72 13.75 13.20
N ASN A 263 0.34 13.06 12.75
CA ASN A 263 0.90 13.30 11.42
C ASN A 263 -0.09 12.97 10.30
N VAL A 264 -0.87 11.90 10.44
CA VAL A 264 -1.93 11.55 9.47
C VAL A 264 -2.98 12.65 9.40
N VAL A 265 -3.44 13.19 10.55
CA VAL A 265 -4.42 14.30 10.58
C VAL A 265 -3.84 15.55 9.90
N ALA A 266 -2.62 15.94 10.27
CA ALA A 266 -1.96 17.11 9.68
C ALA A 266 -1.81 16.96 8.16
N MET A 267 -1.37 15.78 7.71
CA MET A 267 -1.25 15.46 6.29
C MET A 267 -2.61 15.53 5.57
N LEU A 268 -3.66 14.96 6.14
CA LEU A 268 -5.00 14.98 5.55
C LEU A 268 -5.51 16.41 5.38
N ILE A 269 -5.39 17.25 6.42
CA ILE A 269 -5.81 18.66 6.35
C ILE A 269 -5.06 19.37 5.20
N ALA A 270 -3.73 19.25 5.17
CA ALA A 270 -2.92 19.91 4.16
C ALA A 270 -3.21 19.42 2.74
N VAL A 271 -3.25 18.10 2.55
CA VAL A 271 -3.45 17.47 1.23
C VAL A 271 -4.85 17.76 0.69
N ILE A 272 -5.89 17.60 1.51
CA ILE A 272 -7.26 17.89 1.09
C ILE A 272 -7.40 19.36 0.70
N ALA A 273 -6.86 20.29 1.51
CA ALA A 273 -6.89 21.72 1.18
C ALA A 273 -6.16 22.04 -0.15
N ILE A 274 -5.01 21.43 -0.39
CA ILE A 274 -4.26 21.59 -1.65
C ILE A 274 -5.06 21.05 -2.84
N VAL A 275 -5.70 19.90 -2.69
CA VAL A 275 -6.55 19.33 -3.74
C VAL A 275 -7.70 20.26 -4.09
N PHE A 276 -8.41 20.79 -3.08
CA PHE A 276 -9.48 21.77 -3.30
C PHE A 276 -8.98 23.04 -3.99
N LEU A 277 -7.78 23.52 -3.64
CA LEU A 277 -7.16 24.66 -4.29
C LEU A 277 -6.85 24.39 -5.78
N ILE A 278 -6.29 23.21 -6.08
CA ILE A 278 -5.99 22.78 -7.45
C ILE A 278 -7.29 22.60 -8.23
N ASP A 279 -8.30 21.96 -7.67
CA ASP A 279 -9.60 21.72 -8.32
C ASP A 279 -10.33 23.04 -8.60
N ALA A 280 -10.24 24.03 -7.71
CA ALA A 280 -10.78 25.36 -7.95
C ALA A 280 -10.08 26.05 -9.15
N GLY A 281 -8.76 25.90 -9.27
CA GLY A 281 -7.97 26.39 -10.42
C GLY A 281 -8.33 25.67 -11.72
N LEU A 282 -8.38 24.33 -11.69
CA LEU A 282 -8.75 23.50 -12.85
C LEU A 282 -10.16 23.78 -13.32
N GLY A 283 -11.14 23.87 -12.42
CA GLY A 283 -12.53 24.17 -12.76
C GLY A 283 -12.69 25.57 -13.36
N LYS A 284 -11.91 26.57 -12.90
CA LYS A 284 -11.89 27.90 -13.52
C LYS A 284 -11.26 27.84 -14.93
N PHE A 285 -10.14 27.15 -15.07
CA PHE A 285 -9.48 26.95 -16.36
C PHE A 285 -10.38 26.23 -17.36
N GLY A 286 -11.05 25.15 -16.97
CA GLY A 286 -11.96 24.40 -17.83
C GLY A 286 -13.13 25.26 -18.33
N ARG A 287 -13.76 26.04 -17.43
CA ARG A 287 -14.85 26.99 -17.83
C ARG A 287 -14.38 28.06 -18.80
N VAL A 288 -13.19 28.66 -18.56
CA VAL A 288 -12.61 29.66 -19.45
C VAL A 288 -12.33 29.05 -20.82
N LEU A 289 -11.78 27.84 -20.87
CA LEU A 289 -11.49 27.13 -22.12
C LEU A 289 -12.77 26.85 -22.91
N CYS A 290 -13.81 26.33 -22.30
CA CYS A 290 -15.10 26.07 -22.93
C CYS A 290 -15.72 27.36 -23.51
N ASN A 291 -15.69 28.45 -22.75
CA ASN A 291 -16.31 29.71 -23.13
C ASN A 291 -15.59 30.44 -24.29
N HIS A 292 -14.27 30.30 -24.38
CA HIS A 292 -13.46 31.08 -25.36
C HIS A 292 -13.10 30.29 -26.62
N THR A 293 -13.04 28.96 -26.58
CA THR A 293 -12.55 28.16 -27.70
C THR A 293 -13.64 27.38 -28.43
N GLY A 294 -14.87 27.36 -27.91
CA GLY A 294 -15.97 26.54 -28.49
C GLY A 294 -15.70 25.03 -28.42
N ILE A 295 -14.68 24.62 -27.66
CA ILE A 295 -14.39 23.18 -27.41
C ILE A 295 -15.60 22.55 -26.73
N ALA A 296 -16.01 21.38 -27.24
CA ALA A 296 -17.13 20.62 -26.67
C ALA A 296 -17.00 20.51 -25.14
N HIS A 297 -18.10 20.71 -24.43
CA HIS A 297 -18.15 20.64 -22.96
C HIS A 297 -17.67 19.30 -22.43
N SER A 298 -17.54 18.27 -23.26
CA SER A 298 -16.99 16.96 -22.97
C SER A 298 -15.87 16.61 -23.94
N LEU A 299 -14.64 16.44 -23.43
CA LEU A 299 -13.48 15.96 -24.17
C LEU A 299 -13.04 14.63 -23.57
N LEU A 300 -12.96 13.58 -24.39
CA LEU A 300 -12.59 12.22 -23.92
C LEU A 300 -13.44 11.69 -22.75
N GLY A 301 -14.70 12.10 -22.67
CA GLY A 301 -15.60 11.74 -21.57
C GLY A 301 -15.41 12.54 -20.28
N ILE A 302 -14.53 13.54 -20.29
CA ILE A 302 -14.30 14.47 -19.17
C ILE A 302 -15.19 15.69 -19.38
N ASP A 303 -16.01 16.02 -18.39
CA ASP A 303 -16.75 17.30 -18.36
C ASP A 303 -15.74 18.43 -18.04
N MET A 304 -15.41 19.21 -19.07
CA MET A 304 -14.45 20.31 -18.95
C MET A 304 -14.95 21.43 -18.05
N THR A 305 -16.27 21.57 -17.86
CA THR A 305 -16.86 22.60 -16.97
C THR A 305 -16.64 22.27 -15.49
N HIS A 306 -16.48 20.98 -15.18
CA HIS A 306 -16.20 20.42 -13.86
C HIS A 306 -14.84 19.73 -13.78
N LEU A 307 -13.85 20.30 -14.48
CA LEU A 307 -12.49 19.75 -14.49
C LEU A 307 -11.89 19.73 -13.08
N SER A 308 -11.41 18.58 -12.66
CA SER A 308 -10.79 18.33 -11.35
C SER A 308 -9.67 17.30 -11.47
N LEU A 309 -8.81 17.20 -10.48
CA LEU A 309 -7.80 16.13 -10.42
C LEU A 309 -8.46 14.75 -10.53
N LYS A 310 -9.61 14.56 -9.87
CA LYS A 310 -10.36 13.30 -9.91
C LYS A 310 -10.80 12.94 -11.31
N THR A 311 -11.32 13.90 -12.10
CA THR A 311 -11.76 13.64 -13.49
C THR A 311 -10.57 13.35 -14.40
N ILE A 312 -9.45 14.04 -14.23
CA ILE A 312 -8.22 13.81 -15.00
C ILE A 312 -7.66 12.40 -14.68
N PHE A 313 -7.54 12.06 -13.40
CA PHE A 313 -7.04 10.74 -12.99
C PHE A 313 -7.99 9.63 -13.44
N GLY A 314 -9.32 9.87 -13.37
CA GLY A 314 -10.32 8.96 -13.89
C GLY A 314 -10.06 8.60 -15.34
N ALA A 315 -9.84 9.58 -16.19
CA ALA A 315 -9.57 9.36 -17.60
C ALA A 315 -8.21 8.69 -17.88
N VAL A 316 -7.15 9.12 -17.18
CA VAL A 316 -5.79 8.59 -17.39
C VAL A 316 -5.66 7.14 -16.91
N PHE A 317 -6.26 6.81 -15.76
CA PHE A 317 -6.13 5.49 -15.16
C PHE A 317 -7.26 4.51 -15.52
N ALA A 318 -8.40 4.97 -16.11
CA ALA A 318 -9.49 4.09 -16.53
C ALA A 318 -9.02 2.95 -17.47
N PRO A 319 -8.20 3.19 -18.50
CA PRO A 319 -7.69 2.12 -19.34
C PRO A 319 -6.86 1.09 -18.56
N ILE A 320 -6.08 1.54 -17.56
CA ILE A 320 -5.28 0.66 -16.71
C ILE A 320 -6.20 -0.17 -15.82
N ALA A 321 -7.19 0.45 -15.19
CA ALA A 321 -8.19 -0.25 -14.37
C ALA A 321 -8.95 -1.29 -15.19
N TYR A 322 -9.33 -0.97 -16.41
CA TYR A 322 -9.99 -1.90 -17.32
C TYR A 322 -9.09 -3.09 -17.68
N LEU A 323 -7.82 -2.86 -18.00
CA LEU A 323 -6.83 -3.91 -18.23
C LEU A 323 -6.63 -4.81 -17.01
N MET A 324 -6.77 -4.27 -15.81
CA MET A 324 -6.72 -5.04 -14.55
C MET A 324 -7.97 -5.89 -14.33
N GLY A 325 -9.00 -5.76 -15.17
CA GLY A 325 -10.23 -6.55 -15.12
C GLY A 325 -11.40 -5.85 -14.44
N VAL A 326 -11.32 -4.55 -14.19
CA VAL A 326 -12.46 -3.73 -13.75
C VAL A 326 -13.44 -3.57 -14.93
N PRO A 327 -14.76 -3.75 -14.75
CA PRO A 327 -15.74 -3.48 -15.80
C PRO A 327 -15.63 -2.04 -16.33
N TRP A 328 -15.75 -1.84 -17.65
CA TRP A 328 -15.58 -0.50 -18.25
C TRP A 328 -16.47 0.57 -17.62
N LYS A 329 -17.70 0.20 -17.23
CA LYS A 329 -18.66 1.11 -16.57
C LYS A 329 -18.12 1.66 -15.22
N GLU A 330 -17.26 0.91 -14.55
CA GLU A 330 -16.65 1.26 -13.25
C GLU A 330 -15.20 1.73 -13.41
N ALA A 331 -14.60 1.61 -14.60
CA ALA A 331 -13.18 1.87 -14.85
C ALA A 331 -12.80 3.33 -14.55
N HIS A 332 -13.68 4.28 -14.80
CA HIS A 332 -13.46 5.69 -14.48
C HIS A 332 -13.41 5.95 -12.98
N ILE A 333 -14.28 5.31 -12.20
CA ILE A 333 -14.30 5.38 -10.74
C ILE A 333 -13.01 4.75 -10.18
N ALA A 334 -12.68 3.57 -10.68
CA ALA A 334 -11.45 2.87 -10.27
C ALA A 334 -10.20 3.68 -10.64
N GLY A 335 -10.16 4.23 -11.85
CA GLY A 335 -9.05 5.08 -12.32
C GLY A 335 -8.86 6.32 -11.45
N ASN A 336 -9.94 6.96 -11.04
CA ASN A 336 -9.91 8.07 -10.10
C ASN A 336 -9.23 7.69 -8.78
N LEU A 337 -9.65 6.57 -8.15
CA LEU A 337 -9.06 6.11 -6.89
C LEU A 337 -7.57 5.73 -7.05
N MET A 338 -7.22 5.09 -8.16
CA MET A 338 -5.83 4.73 -8.47
C MET A 338 -4.94 5.97 -8.67
N GLY A 339 -5.44 6.98 -9.37
CA GLY A 339 -4.76 8.25 -9.55
C GLY A 339 -4.65 9.05 -8.27
N THR A 340 -5.72 9.08 -7.46
CA THR A 340 -5.72 9.70 -6.12
C THR A 340 -4.65 9.08 -5.24
N LYS A 341 -4.52 7.73 -5.21
CA LYS A 341 -3.45 7.05 -4.50
C LYS A 341 -2.07 7.54 -4.92
N MET A 342 -1.81 7.61 -6.22
CA MET A 342 -0.48 7.94 -6.76
C MET A 342 -0.10 9.40 -6.50
N ALA A 343 -1.04 10.32 -6.75
CA ALA A 343 -0.78 11.74 -6.62
C ALA A 343 -0.79 12.25 -5.18
N LEU A 344 -1.68 11.71 -4.37
CA LEU A 344 -1.86 12.08 -2.97
C LEU A 344 -1.34 10.97 -2.05
N ASN A 345 -2.19 10.03 -1.72
CA ASN A 345 -1.85 8.80 -1.01
C ASN A 345 -3.02 7.80 -1.03
N GLU A 346 -2.75 6.58 -0.60
CA GLU A 346 -3.75 5.51 -0.49
C GLU A 346 -4.82 5.82 0.56
N PHE A 347 -4.49 6.61 1.57
CA PHE A 347 -5.42 6.93 2.65
C PHE A 347 -6.64 7.69 2.12
N VAL A 348 -6.41 8.75 1.33
CA VAL A 348 -7.47 9.53 0.67
C VAL A 348 -8.26 8.64 -0.29
N ALA A 349 -7.59 7.76 -1.04
CA ALA A 349 -8.26 6.83 -1.94
C ALA A 349 -9.17 5.85 -1.19
N TYR A 350 -8.77 5.35 -0.01
CA TYR A 350 -9.63 4.51 0.82
C TYR A 350 -10.79 5.27 1.47
N LEU A 351 -10.59 6.54 1.84
CA LEU A 351 -11.69 7.40 2.32
C LEU A 351 -12.80 7.52 1.26
N ASP A 352 -12.43 7.65 -0.01
CA ASP A 352 -13.38 7.68 -1.12
C ASP A 352 -13.98 6.28 -1.44
N LEU A 353 -13.21 5.20 -1.27
CA LEU A 353 -13.64 3.83 -1.55
C LEU A 353 -14.66 3.31 -0.53
N VAL A 354 -14.49 3.60 0.75
CA VAL A 354 -15.33 3.05 1.84
C VAL A 354 -16.82 3.37 1.68
N PRO A 355 -17.23 4.61 1.38
CA PRO A 355 -18.65 4.91 1.08
C PRO A 355 -19.19 4.11 -0.11
N MET A 356 -18.38 3.86 -1.14
CA MET A 356 -18.77 3.08 -2.32
C MET A 356 -18.99 1.60 -1.97
N ILE A 357 -18.17 1.04 -1.06
CA ILE A 357 -18.36 -0.32 -0.53
C ILE A 357 -19.68 -0.40 0.24
N LYS A 358 -19.90 0.52 1.18
CA LYS A 358 -21.11 0.55 2.04
C LYS A 358 -22.38 0.77 1.23
N GLY A 359 -22.32 1.65 0.24
CA GLY A 359 -23.44 1.98 -0.67
C GLY A 359 -23.64 0.98 -1.81
N GLN A 360 -22.79 -0.05 -1.93
CA GLN A 360 -22.82 -1.02 -3.04
C GLN A 360 -22.82 -0.37 -4.43
N VAL A 361 -22.09 0.76 -4.57
CA VAL A 361 -22.02 1.57 -5.81
C VAL A 361 -21.24 0.86 -6.90
N ILE A 362 -20.26 0.03 -6.51
CA ILE A 362 -19.37 -0.73 -7.39
C ILE A 362 -19.46 -2.22 -7.11
N SER A 363 -19.16 -3.03 -8.12
CA SER A 363 -19.26 -4.49 -8.06
C SER A 363 -18.27 -5.10 -7.04
N PRO A 364 -18.57 -6.28 -6.45
CA PRO A 364 -17.65 -7.00 -5.55
C PRO A 364 -16.29 -7.27 -6.18
N LYS A 365 -16.25 -7.52 -7.50
CA LYS A 365 -15.01 -7.70 -8.25
C LYS A 365 -14.17 -6.42 -8.22
N THR A 366 -14.76 -5.28 -8.49
CA THR A 366 -14.08 -3.97 -8.45
C THR A 366 -13.63 -3.62 -7.04
N ILE A 367 -14.45 -3.90 -6.01
CA ILE A 367 -14.05 -3.73 -4.61
C ILE A 367 -12.78 -4.54 -4.31
N THR A 368 -12.72 -5.79 -4.75
CA THR A 368 -11.53 -6.62 -4.53
C THR A 368 -10.32 -6.06 -5.26
N ILE A 369 -10.43 -5.78 -6.56
CA ILE A 369 -9.32 -5.23 -7.36
C ILE A 369 -8.80 -3.93 -6.72
N LEU A 370 -9.69 -3.02 -6.33
CA LEU A 370 -9.31 -1.76 -5.69
C LEU A 370 -8.72 -1.96 -4.30
N SER A 371 -9.25 -2.87 -3.48
CA SER A 371 -8.67 -3.18 -2.19
C SER A 371 -7.20 -3.62 -2.29
N PHE A 372 -6.85 -4.37 -3.33
CA PHE A 372 -5.47 -4.76 -3.63
C PHE A 372 -4.66 -3.62 -4.27
N ALA A 373 -5.22 -2.95 -5.27
CA ALA A 373 -4.51 -1.91 -6.02
C ALA A 373 -4.14 -0.70 -5.16
N LEU A 374 -5.00 -0.34 -4.22
CA LEU A 374 -4.76 0.76 -3.29
C LEU A 374 -3.84 0.37 -2.13
N CYS A 375 -3.67 -0.94 -1.85
CA CYS A 375 -2.84 -1.44 -0.78
C CYS A 375 -1.35 -1.24 -1.09
N GLY A 376 -0.79 -0.14 -0.60
CA GLY A 376 0.63 0.19 -0.76
C GLY A 376 0.90 1.70 -0.73
N PHE A 377 2.06 2.05 -0.18
CA PHE A 377 2.51 3.44 -0.01
C PHE A 377 3.13 4.05 -1.29
N ALA A 378 2.89 3.47 -2.47
CA ALA A 378 3.45 3.96 -3.72
C ALA A 378 2.78 5.27 -4.17
N ASN A 379 3.31 6.40 -3.71
CA ASN A 379 2.91 7.76 -4.03
C ASN A 379 4.12 8.71 -4.02
N PHE A 380 3.95 9.94 -4.50
CA PHE A 380 5.06 10.90 -4.59
C PHE A 380 5.65 11.28 -3.23
N SER A 381 4.85 11.38 -2.18
CA SER A 381 5.35 11.71 -0.84
C SER A 381 6.24 10.61 -0.26
N SER A 382 5.97 9.35 -0.60
CA SER A 382 6.78 8.21 -0.17
C SER A 382 8.19 8.22 -0.75
N ILE A 383 8.41 8.84 -1.91
CA ILE A 383 9.77 9.04 -2.45
C ILE A 383 10.57 9.88 -1.46
N ALA A 384 10.02 11.00 -1.02
CA ALA A 384 10.70 11.90 -0.07
C ALA A 384 10.92 11.22 1.28
N MET A 385 9.92 10.47 1.78
CA MET A 385 10.03 9.73 3.04
C MET A 385 11.13 8.66 3.00
N GLN A 386 11.24 7.93 1.89
CA GLN A 386 12.28 6.90 1.76
C GLN A 386 13.67 7.50 1.56
N VAL A 387 13.80 8.52 0.70
CA VAL A 387 15.09 9.19 0.48
C VAL A 387 15.57 9.86 1.78
N GLY A 388 14.67 10.46 2.54
CA GLY A 388 14.96 11.03 3.86
C GLY A 388 15.31 9.94 4.88
N GLY A 389 14.36 9.04 5.15
CA GLY A 389 14.51 8.04 6.22
C GLY A 389 15.64 7.04 5.98
N ILE A 390 15.77 6.47 4.77
CA ILE A 390 16.88 5.56 4.45
C ILE A 390 18.20 6.35 4.35
N GLY A 391 18.15 7.59 3.84
CA GLY A 391 19.31 8.47 3.74
C GLY A 391 19.89 8.89 5.09
N GLU A 392 19.10 8.87 6.17
CA GLU A 392 19.62 9.03 7.54
C GLU A 392 20.29 7.74 8.08
N LEU A 393 19.83 6.57 7.63
CA LEU A 393 20.41 5.28 7.99
C LEU A 393 21.72 4.99 7.26
N ALA A 394 21.85 5.45 6.02
CA ALA A 394 23.01 5.28 5.13
C ALA A 394 23.23 6.57 4.29
N PRO A 395 23.84 7.61 4.87
CA PRO A 395 24.02 8.93 4.23
C PRO A 395 24.76 8.87 2.89
N GLU A 396 25.73 7.95 2.76
CA GLU A 396 26.52 7.72 1.54
C GLU A 396 25.67 7.20 0.36
N ARG A 397 24.49 6.64 0.62
CA ARG A 397 23.58 6.12 -0.40
C ARG A 397 22.48 7.10 -0.80
N LYS A 398 22.41 8.28 -0.20
CA LYS A 398 21.34 9.28 -0.42
C LYS A 398 21.15 9.67 -1.89
N THR A 399 22.26 9.79 -2.62
CA THR A 399 22.22 10.10 -4.07
C THR A 399 21.64 8.95 -4.89
N ASP A 400 21.96 7.69 -4.56
CA ASP A 400 21.39 6.52 -5.23
C ASP A 400 19.89 6.41 -4.93
N LEU A 401 19.50 6.60 -3.68
CA LEU A 401 18.09 6.58 -3.25
C LEU A 401 17.26 7.63 -4.00
N ALA A 402 17.78 8.86 -4.14
CA ALA A 402 17.10 9.92 -4.88
C ALA A 402 16.93 9.58 -6.38
N LYS A 403 17.97 8.99 -7.02
CA LYS A 403 17.90 8.56 -8.42
C LYS A 403 16.95 7.38 -8.64
N LEU A 404 16.81 6.50 -7.66
CA LEU A 404 15.96 5.32 -7.72
C LEU A 404 14.51 5.59 -7.29
N GLY A 405 14.23 6.68 -6.57
CA GLY A 405 12.96 6.94 -5.91
C GLY A 405 11.74 6.86 -6.83
N LEU A 406 11.78 7.53 -7.99
CA LEU A 406 10.68 7.47 -8.96
C LEU A 406 10.49 6.06 -9.53
N LYS A 407 11.60 5.37 -9.84
CA LYS A 407 11.54 3.97 -10.31
C LYS A 407 10.96 3.06 -9.24
N ALA A 408 11.33 3.24 -7.98
CA ALA A 408 10.80 2.47 -6.86
C ALA A 408 9.29 2.68 -6.69
N MET A 409 8.81 3.92 -6.80
CA MET A 409 7.39 4.24 -6.75
C MET A 409 6.62 3.53 -7.88
N ILE A 410 7.12 3.60 -9.11
CA ILE A 410 6.49 2.94 -10.25
C ILE A 410 6.50 1.41 -10.06
N CYS A 411 7.63 0.83 -9.63
CA CYS A 411 7.74 -0.60 -9.35
C CYS A 411 6.77 -1.05 -8.24
N GLY A 412 6.67 -0.29 -7.15
CA GLY A 412 5.72 -0.57 -6.07
C GLY A 412 4.27 -0.48 -6.52
N THR A 413 3.93 0.53 -7.33
CA THR A 413 2.59 0.64 -7.95
C THR A 413 2.28 -0.55 -8.83
N MET A 414 3.20 -0.93 -9.73
CA MET A 414 3.01 -2.06 -10.62
C MET A 414 2.91 -3.39 -9.86
N ALA A 415 3.62 -3.55 -8.75
CA ALA A 415 3.52 -4.73 -7.89
C ALA A 415 2.13 -4.86 -7.24
N SER A 416 1.57 -3.75 -6.73
CA SER A 416 0.20 -3.70 -6.20
C SER A 416 -0.82 -3.99 -7.30
N TYR A 417 -0.65 -3.42 -8.50
CA TYR A 417 -1.54 -3.63 -9.64
C TYR A 417 -1.45 -5.07 -10.17
N LEU A 418 -0.27 -5.68 -10.17
CA LEU A 418 -0.09 -7.09 -10.53
C LEU A 418 -0.86 -8.00 -9.56
N SER A 419 -0.74 -7.76 -8.25
CA SER A 419 -1.49 -8.49 -7.22
C SER A 419 -3.01 -8.31 -7.40
N ALA A 420 -3.45 -7.08 -7.66
CA ALA A 420 -4.85 -6.74 -7.89
C ALA A 420 -5.41 -7.43 -9.15
N THR A 421 -4.63 -7.44 -10.22
CA THR A 421 -5.03 -8.08 -11.49
C THR A 421 -5.15 -9.59 -11.32
N ILE A 422 -4.17 -10.24 -10.66
CA ILE A 422 -4.22 -11.68 -10.37
C ILE A 422 -5.46 -12.00 -9.50
N ALA A 423 -5.74 -11.20 -8.47
CA ALA A 423 -6.94 -11.36 -7.65
C ALA A 423 -8.23 -11.21 -8.49
N GLY A 424 -8.28 -10.22 -9.38
CA GLY A 424 -9.41 -9.98 -10.28
C GLY A 424 -9.67 -11.08 -11.31
N ILE A 425 -8.62 -11.81 -11.76
CA ILE A 425 -8.75 -12.98 -12.65
C ILE A 425 -9.39 -14.15 -11.90
N LEU A 426 -9.08 -14.31 -10.64
CA LEU A 426 -9.53 -15.43 -9.84
C LEU A 426 -10.98 -15.28 -9.36
N LEU A 427 -11.57 -14.09 -9.41
CA LEU A 427 -12.95 -13.83 -9.04
C LEU A 427 -13.89 -13.91 -10.24
#